data_d0e0c458fe53cf887aee14445b8eec63
#
_entry.id   d0e0c458fe53cf887aee14445b8eec63
#
_cell.length_a   1.000
_cell.length_b   1.000
_cell.length_c   1.000
_cell.angle_alpha   90.00
_cell.angle_beta   90.00
_cell.angle_gamma   90.00
#
_symmetry.space_group_name_H-M   'P 1'
#
loop_
_entity.id
_entity.type
_entity.pdbx_description
1 polymer ?
#
loop_
_entity_poly.entity_id
_entity_poly.type
_entity_poly.pdbx_seq_one_letter_code
_entity_poly.pdbx_strand_id
1 'polypeptide(L)'
;MSRIHMFFNFIRVNMKRLFHYLPHMFLALLLLLVLTGAAGFYLSKHLYKEQIFSAVTIGYYLPEDDNRDLNELGIRMLQDLDSMQKTVQLEQVSSVEDGYAKLASHEILYLIIVPEQFFAGIMDSTNVPLDIVVYDNTSITSYIINELFLSYAGLLGNAQAGIYSGLDTTRAHEFSQEEINKLSDRVNLVYLDRVMNKSEYMETVEAENAGAVPLSRHYAAFAVILSLCFSAFVLIPYLQGTNSGIRECMKLHHMQQGTIFISNLICTFAALYLLFLPCYIGISIWAKHFTKTGLLTIIPALFLIALLIAGIASGAKNTFSANICLLFTVLVLAYCGGGLLPDAMLPKAVRQIQNFLPGTYILQMFIHALY
;
A
#
# COMPACT_ATOMS: atom_id res chain seq x y z
N MET A 1 15.01 -28.16 -46.82
CA MET A 1 15.31 -27.28 -45.67
C MET A 1 14.90 -27.97 -44.37
N SER A 2 15.76 -28.03 -43.35
CA SER A 2 15.36 -28.66 -42.09
C SER A 2 14.28 -27.84 -41.39
N ARG A 3 13.34 -28.48 -40.68
CA ARG A 3 12.27 -27.79 -39.89
C ARG A 3 12.85 -26.72 -38.96
N ILE A 4 14.03 -26.95 -38.41
CA ILE A 4 14.76 -26.05 -37.54
C ILE A 4 15.15 -24.76 -38.28
N HIS A 5 15.65 -24.86 -39.48
CA HIS A 5 16.06 -23.69 -40.29
C HIS A 5 14.86 -22.80 -40.69
N MET A 6 13.70 -23.41 -41.00
CA MET A 6 12.44 -22.68 -41.19
C MET A 6 11.96 -21.96 -39.96
N PHE A 7 12.07 -22.58 -38.80
CA PHE A 7 11.71 -21.97 -37.51
C PHE A 7 12.55 -20.70 -37.20
N PHE A 8 13.88 -20.80 -37.34
CA PHE A 8 14.76 -19.65 -37.13
C PHE A 8 14.52 -18.53 -38.14
N ASN A 9 14.29 -18.85 -39.39
CA ASN A 9 13.95 -17.84 -40.39
C ASN A 9 12.63 -17.16 -40.11
N PHE A 10 11.64 -17.89 -39.59
CA PHE A 10 10.36 -17.34 -39.21
C PHE A 10 10.50 -16.36 -38.00
N ILE A 11 11.26 -16.75 -36.97
CA ILE A 11 11.58 -15.85 -35.85
C ILE A 11 12.30 -14.60 -36.35
N ARG A 12 13.29 -14.73 -37.22
CA ARG A 12 14.02 -13.60 -37.80
C ARG A 12 13.13 -12.63 -38.58
N VAL A 13 12.18 -13.13 -39.34
CA VAL A 13 11.20 -12.31 -40.07
C VAL A 13 10.26 -11.60 -39.07
N ASN A 14 9.76 -12.32 -38.10
CA ASN A 14 8.91 -11.73 -37.03
C ASN A 14 9.67 -10.68 -36.21
N MET A 15 10.93 -10.91 -35.88
CA MET A 15 11.74 -9.90 -35.17
C MET A 15 11.94 -8.63 -36.03
N LYS A 16 12.21 -8.76 -37.35
CA LYS A 16 12.30 -7.59 -38.23
C LYS A 16 10.98 -6.82 -38.30
N ARG A 17 9.86 -7.53 -38.33
CA ARG A 17 8.52 -6.93 -38.29
C ARG A 17 8.26 -6.24 -36.94
N LEU A 18 8.71 -6.82 -35.82
CA LEU A 18 8.62 -6.24 -34.50
C LEU A 18 9.31 -4.87 -34.42
N PHE A 19 10.50 -4.74 -35.00
CA PHE A 19 11.23 -3.46 -34.99
C PHE A 19 10.43 -2.32 -35.67
N HIS A 20 9.51 -2.60 -36.56
CA HIS A 20 8.62 -1.60 -37.12
C HIS A 20 7.55 -1.11 -36.13
N TYR A 21 7.10 -1.99 -35.21
CA TYR A 21 6.12 -1.63 -34.15
C TYR A 21 6.77 -1.06 -32.90
N LEU A 22 8.04 -1.33 -32.66
CA LEU A 22 8.76 -0.92 -31.46
C LEU A 22 8.71 0.59 -31.20
N PRO A 23 8.86 1.49 -32.20
CA PRO A 23 8.73 2.94 -31.97
C PRO A 23 7.35 3.34 -31.42
N HIS A 24 6.27 2.72 -31.95
CA HIS A 24 4.90 2.98 -31.51
C HIS A 24 4.67 2.49 -30.08
N MET A 25 5.23 1.33 -29.72
CA MET A 25 5.19 0.81 -28.35
C MET A 25 5.98 1.71 -27.39
N PHE A 26 7.14 2.20 -27.83
CA PHE A 26 7.95 3.13 -27.03
C PHE A 26 7.22 4.45 -26.80
N LEU A 27 6.57 4.98 -27.85
CA LEU A 27 5.74 6.19 -27.74
C LEU A 27 4.57 5.98 -26.75
N ALA A 28 3.88 4.83 -26.86
CA ALA A 28 2.79 4.48 -25.94
C ALA A 28 3.29 4.35 -24.50
N LEU A 29 4.43 3.68 -24.27
CA LEU A 29 5.08 3.57 -22.97
C LEU A 29 5.40 4.94 -22.37
N LEU A 30 6.06 5.81 -23.16
CA LEU A 30 6.45 7.15 -22.74
C LEU A 30 5.23 8.01 -22.38
N LEU A 31 4.18 7.96 -23.20
CA LEU A 31 2.94 8.70 -22.96
C LEU A 31 2.28 8.21 -21.66
N LEU A 32 2.24 6.90 -21.43
CA LEU A 32 1.68 6.33 -20.21
C LEU A 32 2.50 6.66 -18.96
N LEU A 33 3.83 6.63 -19.04
CA LEU A 33 4.71 7.03 -17.94
C LEU A 33 4.55 8.52 -17.60
N VAL A 34 4.43 9.38 -18.62
CA VAL A 34 4.18 10.81 -18.42
C VAL A 34 2.80 11.01 -17.76
N LEU A 35 1.77 10.30 -18.25
CA LEU A 35 0.41 10.42 -17.71
C LEU A 35 0.31 9.90 -16.28
N THR A 36 0.91 8.74 -15.98
CA THR A 36 0.95 8.18 -14.62
C THR A 36 1.81 9.03 -13.68
N GLY A 37 2.93 9.57 -14.17
CA GLY A 37 3.77 10.49 -13.42
C GLY A 37 3.07 11.82 -13.14
N ALA A 38 2.40 12.41 -14.12
CA ALA A 38 1.61 13.63 -13.95
C ALA A 38 0.43 13.42 -13.00
N ALA A 39 -0.29 12.29 -13.15
CA ALA A 39 -1.37 11.92 -12.23
C ALA A 39 -0.85 11.72 -10.80
N GLY A 40 0.27 11.01 -10.64
CA GLY A 40 0.92 10.81 -9.34
C GLY A 40 1.39 12.14 -8.72
N PHE A 41 1.96 13.03 -9.52
CA PHE A 41 2.37 14.36 -9.05
C PHE A 41 1.16 15.22 -8.66
N TYR A 42 0.10 15.23 -9.49
CA TYR A 42 -1.13 15.96 -9.20
C TYR A 42 -1.81 15.43 -7.93
N LEU A 43 -1.96 14.12 -7.82
CA LEU A 43 -2.49 13.46 -6.65
C LEU A 43 -1.62 13.73 -5.42
N SER A 44 -0.31 13.59 -5.53
CA SER A 44 0.63 13.92 -4.44
C SER A 44 0.46 15.37 -3.98
N LYS A 45 0.38 16.33 -4.92
CA LYS A 45 0.23 17.74 -4.58
C LYS A 45 -1.12 18.09 -3.98
N HIS A 46 -2.19 17.38 -4.32
CA HIS A 46 -3.54 17.64 -3.84
C HIS A 46 -3.97 16.72 -2.70
N LEU A 47 -3.48 15.48 -2.69
CA LEU A 47 -3.73 14.53 -1.65
C LEU A 47 -2.76 14.66 -0.46
N TYR A 48 -1.52 15.10 -0.69
CA TYR A 48 -0.54 15.41 0.36
C TYR A 48 -0.53 16.90 0.79
N LYS A 49 -1.34 17.76 0.20
CA LYS A 49 -1.74 18.94 0.94
C LYS A 49 -2.47 18.44 2.18
N GLU A 50 -2.08 18.94 3.32
CA GLU A 50 -2.58 18.71 4.69
C GLU A 50 -4.11 18.54 4.86
N GLN A 51 -4.88 18.48 3.79
CA GLN A 51 -6.33 18.43 3.72
C GLN A 51 -6.95 17.04 3.50
N ILE A 52 -6.16 15.98 3.27
CA ILE A 52 -6.73 14.61 3.33
C ILE A 52 -6.75 14.11 4.77
N PHE A 53 -5.85 14.60 5.55
CA PHE A 53 -6.03 14.72 6.97
C PHE A 53 -6.40 16.18 7.30
N SER A 54 -7.48 16.74 6.75
CA SER A 54 -8.25 17.73 7.46
C SER A 54 -8.44 17.11 8.82
N ALA A 55 -7.87 17.73 9.85
CA ALA A 55 -7.80 17.14 11.16
C ALA A 55 -9.15 16.50 11.46
N VAL A 56 -9.16 15.19 11.61
CA VAL A 56 -10.40 14.45 11.83
C VAL A 56 -10.99 15.01 13.10
N THR A 57 -12.15 15.65 13.01
CA THR A 57 -12.78 16.23 14.19
C THR A 57 -13.37 15.09 15.02
N ILE A 58 -12.86 14.93 16.22
CA ILE A 58 -13.33 13.97 17.21
C ILE A 58 -14.03 14.75 18.32
N GLY A 59 -15.33 14.52 18.47
CA GLY A 59 -16.07 15.04 19.61
C GLY A 59 -15.71 14.30 20.87
N TYR A 60 -15.61 14.99 22.00
CA TYR A 60 -15.49 14.35 23.30
C TYR A 60 -16.45 14.97 24.31
N TYR A 61 -17.06 14.11 25.12
CA TYR A 61 -17.90 14.51 26.24
C TYR A 61 -17.19 14.23 27.55
N LEU A 62 -17.12 15.23 28.42
CA LEU A 62 -16.61 15.11 29.79
C LEU A 62 -17.77 15.27 30.76
N PRO A 63 -17.93 14.34 31.72
CA PRO A 63 -18.93 14.50 32.79
C PRO A 63 -18.57 15.67 33.70
N GLU A 64 -19.59 16.30 34.29
CA GLU A 64 -19.43 17.28 35.33
C GLU A 64 -19.29 16.54 36.68
N ASP A 65 -18.11 16.02 36.96
CA ASP A 65 -17.78 15.33 38.22
C ASP A 65 -16.73 16.10 39.04
N ASP A 66 -16.48 15.64 40.28
CA ASP A 66 -15.52 16.23 41.22
C ASP A 66 -14.06 16.14 40.68
N ASN A 67 -13.80 15.35 39.61
CA ASN A 67 -12.49 15.17 39.01
C ASN A 67 -12.31 15.97 37.72
N ARG A 68 -13.10 17.02 37.49
CA ARG A 68 -13.09 17.82 36.27
C ARG A 68 -11.69 18.29 35.85
N ASP A 69 -10.91 18.78 36.81
CA ASP A 69 -9.54 19.27 36.57
C ASP A 69 -8.63 18.14 36.03
N LEU A 70 -8.81 16.93 36.54
CA LEU A 70 -8.05 15.75 36.15
C LEU A 70 -8.48 15.25 34.75
N ASN A 71 -9.79 15.30 34.48
CA ASN A 71 -10.35 14.96 33.16
C ASN A 71 -9.88 15.96 32.10
N GLU A 72 -9.90 17.28 32.38
CA GLU A 72 -9.38 18.31 31.48
C GLU A 72 -7.86 18.15 31.26
N LEU A 73 -7.10 17.85 32.31
CA LEU A 73 -5.67 17.58 32.19
C LEU A 73 -5.41 16.37 31.23
N GLY A 74 -6.15 15.28 31.41
CA GLY A 74 -6.03 14.09 30.56
C GLY A 74 -6.32 14.37 29.10
N ILE A 75 -7.34 15.18 28.80
CA ILE A 75 -7.65 15.59 27.41
C ILE A 75 -6.57 16.51 26.82
N ARG A 76 -6.07 17.48 27.60
CA ARG A 76 -4.95 18.33 27.18
C ARG A 76 -3.71 17.51 26.84
N MET A 77 -3.41 16.50 27.66
CA MET A 77 -2.31 15.57 27.39
C MET A 77 -2.49 14.81 26.09
N LEU A 78 -3.70 14.36 25.77
CA LEU A 78 -3.99 13.74 24.47
C LEU A 78 -3.83 14.73 23.33
N GLN A 79 -4.22 16.00 23.51
CA GLN A 79 -4.06 17.06 22.52
C GLN A 79 -2.59 17.40 22.24
N ASP A 80 -1.75 17.35 23.27
CA ASP A 80 -0.33 17.72 23.19
C ASP A 80 0.54 16.60 22.56
N LEU A 81 0.00 15.42 22.32
CA LEU A 81 0.73 14.36 21.62
C LEU A 81 1.00 14.76 20.17
N ASP A 82 2.27 14.80 19.76
CA ASP A 82 2.75 15.19 18.42
C ASP A 82 1.99 14.54 17.26
N SER A 83 1.59 13.28 17.43
CA SER A 83 0.84 12.51 16.45
C SER A 83 -0.64 12.87 16.39
N MET A 84 -1.22 13.35 17.49
CA MET A 84 -2.61 13.81 17.54
C MET A 84 -2.74 15.22 16.97
N GLN A 85 -1.85 16.16 17.30
CA GLN A 85 -1.90 17.55 16.83
C GLN A 85 -1.95 17.69 15.31
N LYS A 86 -1.28 16.78 14.59
CA LYS A 86 -1.22 16.81 13.12
C LYS A 86 -2.40 16.14 12.44
N THR A 87 -3.13 15.27 13.16
CA THR A 87 -4.09 14.36 12.53
C THR A 87 -5.51 14.52 13.06
N VAL A 88 -5.67 15.01 14.29
CA VAL A 88 -6.95 15.03 15.00
C VAL A 88 -7.21 16.42 15.59
N GLN A 89 -8.44 16.92 15.42
CA GLN A 89 -8.97 18.06 16.19
C GLN A 89 -9.96 17.54 17.22
N LEU A 90 -9.71 17.82 18.51
CA LEU A 90 -10.63 17.46 19.58
C LEU A 90 -11.60 18.62 19.82
N GLU A 91 -12.90 18.36 19.74
CA GLU A 91 -13.98 19.29 19.98
C GLU A 91 -14.83 18.83 21.18
N GLN A 92 -14.96 19.68 22.20
CA GLN A 92 -15.81 19.36 23.32
C GLN A 92 -17.28 19.53 22.93
N VAL A 93 -18.10 18.50 23.20
CA VAL A 93 -19.55 18.55 23.02
C VAL A 93 -20.26 18.85 24.35
N SER A 94 -21.38 19.56 24.28
CA SER A 94 -22.11 20.02 25.47
C SER A 94 -22.88 18.91 26.18
N SER A 95 -23.31 17.89 25.44
CA SER A 95 -23.97 16.69 25.98
C SER A 95 -23.73 15.49 25.08
N VAL A 96 -24.04 14.31 25.58
CA VAL A 96 -23.96 13.06 24.80
C VAL A 96 -24.91 13.10 23.59
N GLU A 97 -26.10 13.68 23.77
CA GLU A 97 -27.10 13.86 22.70
C GLU A 97 -26.61 14.82 21.61
N ASP A 98 -25.98 15.94 21.99
CA ASP A 98 -25.32 16.88 21.06
C ASP A 98 -24.22 16.16 20.27
N GLY A 99 -23.42 15.35 20.95
CA GLY A 99 -22.40 14.50 20.33
C GLY A 99 -22.98 13.54 19.28
N TYR A 100 -24.08 12.86 19.58
CA TYR A 100 -24.76 12.00 18.61
C TYR A 100 -25.36 12.79 17.44
N ALA A 101 -25.90 13.99 17.68
CA ALA A 101 -26.42 14.84 16.61
C ALA A 101 -25.30 15.30 15.66
N LYS A 102 -24.15 15.73 16.18
CA LYS A 102 -22.97 16.09 15.40
C LYS A 102 -22.37 14.89 14.65
N LEU A 103 -22.39 13.71 15.25
CA LEU A 103 -21.97 12.47 14.59
C LEU A 103 -22.89 12.14 13.40
N ALA A 104 -24.22 12.28 13.58
CA ALA A 104 -25.21 12.05 12.53
C ALA A 104 -25.15 13.08 11.39
N SER A 105 -24.78 14.33 11.67
CA SER A 105 -24.59 15.40 10.68
C SER A 105 -23.21 15.36 9.99
N HIS A 106 -22.32 14.43 10.36
CA HIS A 106 -20.92 14.31 9.89
C HIS A 106 -20.03 15.52 10.25
N GLU A 107 -20.39 16.32 11.25
CA GLU A 107 -19.54 17.38 11.78
C GLU A 107 -18.35 16.80 12.56
N ILE A 108 -18.60 15.69 13.28
CA ILE A 108 -17.58 14.87 13.91
C ILE A 108 -17.62 13.44 13.35
N LEU A 109 -16.50 12.76 13.28
CA LEU A 109 -16.40 11.37 12.81
C LEU A 109 -16.37 10.35 13.93
N TYR A 110 -15.96 10.78 15.12
CA TYR A 110 -15.88 9.99 16.34
C TYR A 110 -16.43 10.79 17.51
N LEU A 111 -17.07 10.10 18.43
CA LEU A 111 -17.50 10.63 19.71
C LEU A 111 -16.87 9.80 20.82
N ILE A 112 -16.06 10.44 21.67
CA ILE A 112 -15.49 9.85 22.86
C ILE A 112 -16.36 10.24 24.04
N ILE A 113 -16.94 9.27 24.72
CA ILE A 113 -17.73 9.50 25.95
C ILE A 113 -16.85 9.06 27.10
N VAL A 114 -16.37 10.05 27.87
CA VAL A 114 -15.54 9.79 29.04
C VAL A 114 -16.48 9.51 30.23
N PRO A 115 -16.41 8.31 30.83
CA PRO A 115 -17.24 8.01 32.00
C PRO A 115 -16.75 8.74 33.23
N GLU A 116 -17.64 8.88 34.22
CA GLU A 116 -17.27 9.42 35.54
C GLU A 116 -16.10 8.63 36.12
N GLN A 117 -15.18 9.34 36.78
CA GLN A 117 -14.00 8.77 37.42
C GLN A 117 -13.02 8.02 36.50
N PHE A 118 -13.09 8.22 35.20
CA PHE A 118 -12.20 7.53 34.22
C PHE A 118 -10.71 7.73 34.56
N PHE A 119 -10.27 8.98 34.73
CA PHE A 119 -8.87 9.28 35.04
C PHE A 119 -8.48 8.90 36.44
N ALA A 120 -9.41 9.02 37.39
CA ALA A 120 -9.20 8.52 38.76
C ALA A 120 -9.04 7.00 38.76
N GLY A 121 -9.85 6.30 37.99
CA GLY A 121 -9.77 4.84 37.80
C GLY A 121 -8.47 4.37 37.15
N ILE A 122 -7.85 5.18 36.31
CA ILE A 122 -6.50 4.91 35.79
C ILE A 122 -5.46 4.96 36.89
N MET A 123 -5.65 5.90 37.88
CA MET A 123 -4.70 6.09 38.96
C MET A 123 -4.83 5.03 40.08
N ASP A 124 -6.04 4.55 40.34
CA ASP A 124 -6.35 3.59 41.42
C ASP A 124 -6.50 2.13 40.94
N SER A 125 -6.31 1.85 39.66
CA SER A 125 -6.39 0.50 39.05
C SER A 125 -7.81 -0.03 38.85
N THR A 126 -8.85 0.78 38.95
CA THR A 126 -10.24 0.32 38.70
C THR A 126 -10.59 0.20 37.24
N ASN A 127 -9.84 0.86 36.34
CA ASN A 127 -9.93 0.76 34.88
C ASN A 127 -11.37 0.82 34.33
N VAL A 128 -12.00 1.97 34.42
CA VAL A 128 -13.31 2.20 33.82
C VAL A 128 -13.19 2.25 32.29
N PRO A 129 -13.99 1.48 31.51
CA PRO A 129 -13.88 1.47 30.06
C PRO A 129 -14.33 2.81 29.45
N LEU A 130 -13.64 3.23 28.37
CA LEU A 130 -13.95 4.40 27.59
C LEU A 130 -14.83 3.99 26.40
N ASP A 131 -15.95 4.71 26.19
CA ASP A 131 -16.81 4.44 25.04
C ASP A 131 -16.43 5.32 23.85
N ILE A 132 -16.15 4.67 22.71
CA ILE A 132 -15.85 5.34 21.45
C ILE A 132 -16.94 4.97 20.42
N VAL A 133 -17.70 5.95 19.99
CA VAL A 133 -18.76 5.79 19.00
C VAL A 133 -18.26 6.32 17.66
N VAL A 134 -18.43 5.53 16.61
CA VAL A 134 -18.04 5.87 15.24
C VAL A 134 -19.24 5.83 14.32
N TYR A 135 -19.33 6.80 13.39
CA TYR A 135 -20.44 6.84 12.42
C TYR A 135 -20.31 5.71 11.38
N ASP A 136 -19.14 5.55 10.76
CA ASP A 136 -18.89 4.56 9.73
C ASP A 136 -17.58 3.81 9.99
N ASN A 137 -17.68 2.53 10.26
CA ASN A 137 -16.53 1.66 10.55
C ASN A 137 -15.89 1.06 9.28
N THR A 138 -16.38 1.41 8.08
CA THR A 138 -15.93 0.82 6.82
C THR A 138 -14.95 1.71 6.06
N SER A 139 -14.82 2.99 6.45
CA SER A 139 -13.92 3.92 5.78
C SER A 139 -12.44 3.69 6.15
N ILE A 140 -11.54 4.01 5.21
CA ILE A 140 -10.07 3.94 5.46
C ILE A 140 -9.67 4.86 6.61
N THR A 141 -10.31 6.03 6.71
CA THR A 141 -10.08 6.98 7.81
C THR A 141 -10.44 6.36 9.14
N SER A 142 -11.60 5.71 9.24
CA SER A 142 -12.02 5.01 10.45
C SER A 142 -11.06 3.89 10.83
N TYR A 143 -10.55 3.15 9.85
CA TYR A 143 -9.55 2.12 10.12
C TYR A 143 -8.26 2.72 10.72
N ILE A 144 -7.73 3.79 10.14
CA ILE A 144 -6.49 4.45 10.64
C ILE A 144 -6.70 5.01 12.04
N ILE A 145 -7.83 5.67 12.31
CA ILE A 145 -8.13 6.23 13.63
C ILE A 145 -8.32 5.11 14.67
N ASN A 146 -8.98 4.01 14.32
CA ASN A 146 -9.09 2.84 15.21
C ASN A 146 -7.72 2.25 15.56
N GLU A 147 -6.81 2.13 14.58
CA GLU A 147 -5.43 1.65 14.83
C GLU A 147 -4.66 2.63 15.75
N LEU A 148 -4.86 3.93 15.59
CA LEU A 148 -4.30 4.93 16.50
C LEU A 148 -4.83 4.74 17.92
N PHE A 149 -6.14 4.62 18.12
CA PHE A 149 -6.72 4.38 19.43
C PHE A 149 -6.21 3.09 20.08
N LEU A 150 -6.15 1.99 19.32
CA LEU A 150 -5.61 0.72 19.81
C LEU A 150 -4.14 0.83 20.20
N SER A 151 -3.34 1.56 19.42
CA SER A 151 -1.93 1.81 19.72
C SER A 151 -1.76 2.60 21.00
N TYR A 152 -2.56 3.65 21.21
CA TYR A 152 -2.52 4.45 22.44
C TYR A 152 -3.04 3.69 23.66
N ALA A 153 -4.13 2.93 23.51
CA ALA A 153 -4.63 2.08 24.58
C ALA A 153 -3.57 1.03 25.00
N GLY A 154 -2.87 0.44 24.03
CA GLY A 154 -1.77 -0.47 24.30
C GLY A 154 -0.58 0.20 25.02
N LEU A 155 -0.22 1.42 24.60
CA LEU A 155 0.85 2.19 25.27
C LEU A 155 0.47 2.53 26.71
N LEU A 156 -0.75 3.00 26.93
CA LEU A 156 -1.28 3.32 28.26
C LEU A 156 -1.33 2.07 29.15
N GLY A 157 -1.85 0.96 28.63
CA GLY A 157 -1.90 -0.32 29.34
C GLY A 157 -0.52 -0.83 29.76
N ASN A 158 0.47 -0.72 28.88
CA ASN A 158 1.85 -1.08 29.22
C ASN A 158 2.45 -0.18 30.31
N ALA A 159 2.18 1.13 30.25
CA ALA A 159 2.62 2.08 31.27
C ALA A 159 1.98 1.75 32.64
N GLN A 160 0.67 1.51 32.65
CA GLN A 160 -0.06 1.09 33.86
C GLN A 160 0.49 -0.20 34.46
N ALA A 161 0.73 -1.22 33.60
CA ALA A 161 1.30 -2.50 34.08
C ALA A 161 2.66 -2.29 34.78
N GLY A 162 3.50 -1.40 34.23
CA GLY A 162 4.79 -1.03 34.84
C GLY A 162 4.62 -0.35 36.19
N ILE A 163 3.69 0.60 36.27
CA ILE A 163 3.40 1.33 37.54
C ILE A 163 2.88 0.36 38.63
N TYR A 164 1.87 -0.47 38.27
CA TYR A 164 1.27 -1.40 39.22
C TYR A 164 2.26 -2.47 39.70
N SER A 165 3.09 -3.00 38.82
CA SER A 165 4.14 -3.93 39.19
C SER A 165 5.13 -3.33 40.19
N GLY A 166 5.49 -2.05 40.02
CA GLY A 166 6.34 -1.32 40.95
C GLY A 166 5.66 -1.14 42.31
N LEU A 167 4.38 -0.72 42.32
CA LEU A 167 3.60 -0.52 43.57
C LEU A 167 3.33 -1.84 44.30
N ASP A 168 3.05 -2.91 43.61
CA ASP A 168 2.85 -4.24 44.21
C ASP A 168 4.13 -4.76 44.86
N THR A 169 5.29 -4.49 44.25
CA THR A 169 6.59 -4.82 44.82
C THR A 169 6.82 -4.05 46.15
N THR A 170 6.47 -2.77 46.18
CA THR A 170 6.62 -1.97 47.42
C THR A 170 5.65 -2.39 48.51
N ARG A 171 4.41 -2.75 48.16
CA ARG A 171 3.44 -3.32 49.12
C ARG A 171 3.92 -4.64 49.72
N ALA A 172 4.55 -5.50 48.86
CA ALA A 172 5.12 -6.76 49.34
C ALA A 172 6.31 -6.60 50.29
N HIS A 173 6.99 -5.43 50.28
CA HIS A 173 8.12 -5.13 51.16
C HIS A 173 7.75 -4.30 52.40
N GLU A 174 6.46 -4.24 52.75
CA GLU A 174 5.94 -3.60 53.96
C GLU A 174 6.28 -2.09 54.11
N PHE A 175 6.36 -1.35 52.98
CA PHE A 175 6.47 0.11 53.03
C PHE A 175 5.22 0.74 53.66
N SER A 176 5.40 1.86 54.36
CA SER A 176 4.27 2.61 54.91
C SER A 176 3.39 3.18 53.79
N GLN A 177 2.09 3.37 54.04
CA GLN A 177 1.16 3.90 53.06
C GLN A 177 1.58 5.29 52.52
N GLU A 178 2.21 6.12 53.37
CA GLU A 178 2.74 7.43 52.96
C GLU A 178 3.90 7.31 51.94
N GLU A 179 4.78 6.34 52.14
CA GLU A 179 5.89 6.06 51.25
C GLU A 179 5.38 5.49 49.91
N ILE A 180 4.37 4.62 49.95
CA ILE A 180 3.71 4.07 48.76
C ILE A 180 3.07 5.19 47.92
N ASN A 181 2.33 6.10 48.58
CA ASN A 181 1.69 7.23 47.90
C ASN A 181 2.73 8.17 47.27
N LYS A 182 3.79 8.55 47.97
CA LYS A 182 4.90 9.38 47.44
C LYS A 182 5.59 8.70 46.24
N LEU A 183 5.77 7.40 46.33
CA LEU A 183 6.37 6.63 45.20
C LEU A 183 5.42 6.56 44.03
N SER A 184 4.12 6.33 44.28
CA SER A 184 3.09 6.33 43.25
C SER A 184 3.07 7.63 42.45
N ASP A 185 3.02 8.77 43.16
CA ASP A 185 3.02 10.10 42.55
C ASP A 185 4.29 10.32 41.70
N ARG A 186 5.45 9.92 42.25
CA ARG A 186 6.72 10.07 41.53
C ARG A 186 6.83 9.18 40.31
N VAL A 187 6.38 7.94 40.40
CA VAL A 187 6.40 6.99 39.27
C VAL A 187 5.41 7.44 38.22
N ASN A 188 4.22 7.86 38.57
CA ASN A 188 3.23 8.40 37.64
C ASN A 188 3.77 9.62 36.90
N LEU A 189 4.40 10.59 37.60
CA LEU A 189 5.01 11.77 36.97
C LEU A 189 6.14 11.39 35.99
N VAL A 190 7.00 10.42 36.34
CA VAL A 190 8.08 9.95 35.45
C VAL A 190 7.53 9.26 34.20
N TYR A 191 6.52 8.40 34.36
CA TYR A 191 5.90 7.76 33.23
C TYR A 191 5.18 8.74 32.30
N LEU A 192 4.48 9.69 32.94
CA LEU A 192 3.80 10.77 32.23
C LEU A 192 4.77 11.59 31.39
N ASP A 193 5.87 12.06 32.01
CA ASP A 193 6.93 12.79 31.34
C ASP A 193 7.53 11.99 30.17
N ARG A 194 7.77 10.68 30.35
CA ARG A 194 8.30 9.80 29.30
C ARG A 194 7.34 9.57 28.14
N VAL A 195 6.03 9.50 28.42
CA VAL A 195 4.99 9.36 27.39
C VAL A 195 4.81 10.66 26.62
N MET A 196 4.78 11.80 27.33
CA MET A 196 4.60 13.12 26.75
C MET A 196 5.80 13.54 25.88
N ASN A 197 7.00 13.32 26.40
CA ASN A 197 8.26 13.72 25.75
C ASN A 197 8.92 12.55 25.00
N LYS A 198 8.11 11.68 24.41
CA LYS A 198 8.59 10.49 23.70
C LYS A 198 9.64 10.84 22.63
N SER A 199 9.48 11.96 21.93
CA SER A 199 10.40 12.46 20.92
C SER A 199 11.79 12.85 21.45
N GLU A 200 11.90 13.18 22.76
CA GLU A 200 13.20 13.44 23.38
C GLU A 200 13.97 12.16 23.76
N TYR A 201 13.24 11.08 23.99
CA TYR A 201 13.82 9.81 24.46
C TYR A 201 13.92 8.74 23.36
N MET A 202 13.19 8.91 22.26
CA MET A 202 13.14 7.95 21.14
C MET A 202 13.39 8.66 19.82
N GLU A 203 14.47 8.27 19.16
CA GLU A 203 14.70 8.66 17.77
C GLU A 203 13.91 7.73 16.85
N THR A 204 13.10 8.31 15.96
CA THR A 204 12.40 7.52 14.95
C THR A 204 13.41 7.15 13.87
N VAL A 205 13.96 5.97 13.96
CA VAL A 205 14.80 5.40 12.89
C VAL A 205 13.86 4.72 11.89
N GLU A 206 13.83 5.22 10.67
CA GLU A 206 13.21 4.48 9.57
C GLU A 206 14.00 3.19 9.39
N ALA A 207 13.41 2.06 9.77
CA ALA A 207 14.03 0.77 9.59
C ALA A 207 14.02 0.44 8.09
N GLU A 208 15.07 0.83 7.37
CA GLU A 208 15.23 0.51 5.95
C GLU A 208 15.19 -1.00 5.67
N ASN A 209 15.34 -1.84 6.70
CA ASN A 209 15.44 -3.30 6.59
C ASN A 209 14.24 -4.08 7.14
N ALA A 210 13.14 -3.43 7.53
CA ALA A 210 11.97 -4.15 8.07
C ALA A 210 11.12 -4.86 6.99
N GLY A 211 11.63 -5.07 5.78
CA GLY A 211 10.91 -5.72 4.69
C GLY A 211 9.79 -4.86 4.06
N ALA A 212 9.52 -3.69 4.63
CA ALA A 212 8.55 -2.76 4.08
C ALA A 212 9.20 -1.91 2.98
N VAL A 213 8.82 -2.18 1.74
CA VAL A 213 9.25 -1.36 0.61
C VAL A 213 8.59 0.02 0.75
N PRO A 214 9.34 1.14 0.68
CA PRO A 214 8.75 2.49 0.68
C PRO A 214 7.65 2.60 -0.36
N LEU A 215 6.53 3.23 0.01
CA LEU A 215 5.34 3.32 -0.84
C LEU A 215 5.64 3.95 -2.21
N SER A 216 6.58 4.89 -2.26
CA SER A 216 7.05 5.51 -3.50
C SER A 216 7.72 4.51 -4.44
N ARG A 217 8.55 3.60 -3.92
CA ARG A 217 9.21 2.54 -4.70
C ARG A 217 8.20 1.52 -5.20
N HIS A 218 7.25 1.15 -4.37
CA HIS A 218 6.16 0.24 -4.72
C HIS A 218 5.36 0.78 -5.92
N TYR A 219 4.88 2.01 -5.83
CA TYR A 219 4.09 2.61 -6.92
C TYR A 219 4.91 2.95 -8.17
N ALA A 220 6.19 3.26 -8.03
CA ALA A 220 7.07 3.43 -9.20
C ALA A 220 7.26 2.11 -9.96
N ALA A 221 7.51 1.01 -9.25
CA ALA A 221 7.60 -0.32 -9.87
C ALA A 221 6.27 -0.72 -10.53
N PHE A 222 5.15 -0.49 -9.85
CA PHE A 222 3.82 -0.77 -10.39
C PHE A 222 3.51 0.07 -11.64
N ALA A 223 3.86 1.35 -11.66
CA ALA A 223 3.68 2.22 -12.83
C ALA A 223 4.44 1.72 -14.06
N VAL A 224 5.65 1.18 -13.88
CA VAL A 224 6.42 0.55 -14.96
C VAL A 224 5.71 -0.71 -15.47
N ILE A 225 5.27 -1.60 -14.57
CA ILE A 225 4.53 -2.81 -14.94
C ILE A 225 3.27 -2.46 -15.72
N LEU A 226 2.49 -1.53 -15.23
CA LEU A 226 1.25 -1.08 -15.85
C LEU A 226 1.51 -0.51 -17.25
N SER A 227 2.53 0.34 -17.38
CA SER A 227 2.92 0.95 -18.65
C SER A 227 3.41 -0.08 -19.68
N LEU A 228 4.17 -1.10 -19.24
CA LEU A 228 4.58 -2.22 -20.08
C LEU A 228 3.38 -3.05 -20.54
N CYS A 229 2.46 -3.37 -19.63
CA CYS A 229 1.25 -4.12 -19.95
C CYS A 229 0.35 -3.35 -20.94
N PHE A 230 0.18 -2.04 -20.74
CA PHE A 230 -0.61 -1.23 -21.67
C PHE A 230 0.08 -0.99 -23.03
N SER A 231 1.42 -0.92 -23.08
CA SER A 231 2.13 -0.86 -24.34
C SER A 231 1.86 -2.09 -25.22
N ALA A 232 1.48 -3.22 -24.62
CA ALA A 232 1.11 -4.44 -25.31
C ALA A 232 -0.19 -4.31 -26.14
N PHE A 233 -1.06 -3.32 -25.89
CA PHE A 233 -2.19 -3.04 -26.77
C PHE A 233 -1.76 -2.74 -28.22
N VAL A 234 -0.61 -2.10 -28.40
CA VAL A 234 0.01 -1.86 -29.71
C VAL A 234 0.54 -3.17 -30.31
N LEU A 235 0.96 -4.11 -29.45
CA LEU A 235 1.53 -5.39 -29.87
C LEU A 235 0.46 -6.42 -30.30
N ILE A 236 -0.74 -6.36 -29.76
CA ILE A 236 -1.83 -7.31 -30.06
C ILE A 236 -2.13 -7.39 -31.59
N PRO A 237 -2.33 -6.26 -32.30
CA PRO A 237 -2.53 -6.30 -33.76
C PRO A 237 -1.37 -6.96 -34.51
N TYR A 238 -0.14 -6.74 -34.05
CA TYR A 238 1.05 -7.39 -34.61
C TYR A 238 1.01 -8.91 -34.39
N LEU A 239 0.69 -9.39 -33.22
CA LEU A 239 0.64 -10.81 -32.85
C LEU A 239 -0.47 -11.54 -33.62
N GLN A 240 -1.61 -10.90 -33.85
CA GLN A 240 -2.74 -11.45 -34.56
C GLN A 240 -2.68 -11.23 -36.08
N GLY A 241 -1.93 -10.23 -36.55
CA GLY A 241 -1.87 -9.79 -37.94
C GLY A 241 -1.07 -10.71 -38.86
N THR A 242 -0.89 -11.98 -38.52
CA THR A 242 -0.45 -12.99 -39.46
C THR A 242 -1.58 -13.22 -40.49
N ASN A 243 -1.44 -12.64 -41.70
CA ASN A 243 -2.41 -12.78 -42.76
C ASN A 243 -2.83 -14.23 -42.94
N SER A 244 -4.11 -14.47 -43.25
CA SER A 244 -4.66 -15.81 -43.52
C SER A 244 -3.80 -16.59 -44.51
N GLY A 245 -3.28 -15.94 -45.57
CA GLY A 245 -2.37 -16.53 -46.52
C GLY A 245 -1.04 -17.02 -45.94
N ILE A 246 -0.48 -16.32 -44.98
CA ILE A 246 0.74 -16.77 -44.26
C ILE A 246 0.42 -17.98 -43.40
N ARG A 247 -0.73 -17.99 -42.70
CA ARG A 247 -1.18 -19.14 -41.90
C ARG A 247 -1.44 -20.37 -42.76
N GLU A 248 -2.03 -20.21 -43.95
CA GLU A 248 -2.24 -21.30 -44.89
C GLU A 248 -0.92 -21.81 -45.46
N CYS A 249 -0.01 -20.94 -45.83
CA CYS A 249 1.33 -21.31 -46.27
C CYS A 249 2.11 -22.08 -45.20
N MET A 250 1.98 -21.66 -43.94
CA MET A 250 2.59 -22.37 -42.81
C MET A 250 1.97 -23.75 -42.55
N LYS A 251 0.64 -23.88 -42.72
CA LYS A 251 -0.03 -25.20 -42.68
C LYS A 251 0.44 -26.12 -43.79
N LEU A 252 0.60 -25.62 -44.99
CA LEU A 252 1.15 -26.38 -46.12
C LEU A 252 2.58 -26.90 -45.88
N HIS A 253 3.37 -26.13 -45.10
CA HIS A 253 4.70 -26.54 -44.66
C HIS A 253 4.73 -27.34 -43.35
N HIS A 254 3.60 -27.87 -42.91
CA HIS A 254 3.47 -28.64 -41.65
C HIS A 254 3.98 -27.91 -40.41
N MET A 255 3.96 -26.58 -40.38
CA MET A 255 4.28 -25.81 -39.18
C MET A 255 3.10 -25.87 -38.23
N GLN A 256 3.33 -26.38 -37.00
CA GLN A 256 2.32 -26.49 -35.99
C GLN A 256 1.97 -25.12 -35.36
N GLN A 257 0.75 -24.96 -34.88
CA GLN A 257 0.32 -23.73 -34.20
C GLN A 257 1.22 -23.37 -32.97
N GLY A 258 1.79 -24.39 -32.32
CA GLY A 258 2.77 -24.18 -31.24
C GLY A 258 4.02 -23.42 -31.69
N THR A 259 4.47 -23.57 -32.95
CA THR A 259 5.62 -22.85 -33.48
C THR A 259 5.34 -21.35 -33.61
N ILE A 260 4.11 -21.00 -34.03
CA ILE A 260 3.67 -19.60 -34.09
C ILE A 260 3.60 -19.00 -32.71
N PHE A 261 3.03 -19.72 -31.75
CA PHE A 261 2.94 -19.29 -30.37
C PHE A 261 4.33 -19.02 -29.76
N ILE A 262 5.27 -19.95 -29.92
CA ILE A 262 6.65 -19.79 -29.39
C ILE A 262 7.35 -18.60 -30.07
N SER A 263 7.18 -18.41 -31.38
CA SER A 263 7.74 -17.24 -32.05
C SER A 263 7.15 -15.93 -31.54
N ASN A 264 5.83 -15.87 -31.34
CA ASN A 264 5.14 -14.72 -30.77
C ASN A 264 5.60 -14.45 -29.33
N LEU A 265 5.76 -15.49 -28.52
CA LEU A 265 6.26 -15.39 -27.14
C LEU A 265 7.68 -14.79 -27.11
N ILE A 266 8.59 -15.29 -27.96
CA ILE A 266 9.98 -14.78 -28.07
C ILE A 266 9.97 -13.31 -28.47
N CYS A 267 9.18 -12.95 -29.49
CA CYS A 267 9.08 -11.57 -29.96
C CYS A 267 8.47 -10.63 -28.90
N THR A 268 7.42 -11.08 -28.19
CA THR A 268 6.79 -10.32 -27.11
C THR A 268 7.78 -10.10 -25.97
N PHE A 269 8.48 -11.15 -25.56
CA PHE A 269 9.50 -11.07 -24.51
C PHE A 269 10.62 -10.10 -24.91
N ALA A 270 11.14 -10.20 -26.12
CA ALA A 270 12.18 -9.30 -26.63
C ALA A 270 11.70 -7.84 -26.68
N ALA A 271 10.46 -7.59 -27.11
CA ALA A 271 9.86 -6.25 -27.10
C ALA A 271 9.77 -5.67 -25.69
N LEU A 272 9.21 -6.42 -24.75
CA LEU A 272 9.07 -5.98 -23.35
C LEU A 272 10.43 -5.73 -22.69
N TYR A 273 11.41 -6.59 -22.96
CA TYR A 273 12.76 -6.40 -22.43
C TYR A 273 13.41 -5.13 -22.98
N LEU A 274 13.28 -4.87 -24.29
CA LEU A 274 13.80 -3.64 -24.91
C LEU A 274 13.08 -2.38 -24.39
N LEU A 275 11.79 -2.46 -24.09
CA LEU A 275 11.03 -1.37 -23.50
C LEU A 275 11.36 -1.15 -22.02
N PHE A 276 11.70 -2.20 -21.30
CA PHE A 276 12.11 -2.11 -19.89
C PHE A 276 13.45 -1.40 -19.72
N LEU A 277 14.40 -1.58 -20.65
CA LEU A 277 15.75 -1.00 -20.53
C LEU A 277 15.77 0.51 -20.26
N PRO A 278 15.06 1.38 -21.02
CA PRO A 278 15.07 2.81 -20.73
C PRO A 278 14.39 3.16 -19.42
N CYS A 279 13.36 2.42 -18.99
CA CYS A 279 12.72 2.59 -17.68
C CYS A 279 13.70 2.26 -16.57
N TYR A 280 14.44 1.14 -16.72
CA TYR A 280 15.46 0.73 -15.75
C TYR A 280 16.59 1.77 -15.63
N ILE A 281 17.10 2.27 -16.75
CA ILE A 281 18.13 3.31 -16.76
C ILE A 281 17.62 4.59 -16.10
N GLY A 282 16.41 5.03 -16.45
CA GLY A 282 15.81 6.23 -15.88
C GLY A 282 15.64 6.15 -14.36
N ILE A 283 15.10 5.04 -13.85
CA ILE A 283 14.92 4.83 -12.41
C ILE A 283 16.26 4.67 -11.70
N SER A 284 17.23 3.97 -12.30
CA SER A 284 18.56 3.78 -11.73
C SER A 284 19.32 5.10 -11.58
N ILE A 285 19.16 6.03 -12.53
CA ILE A 285 19.74 7.38 -12.44
C ILE A 285 19.05 8.14 -11.30
N TRP A 286 17.73 8.08 -11.21
CA TRP A 286 16.96 8.77 -10.17
C TRP A 286 17.25 8.22 -8.78
N ALA A 287 17.27 6.90 -8.62
CA ALA A 287 17.54 6.23 -7.35
C ALA A 287 19.03 6.20 -6.97
N LYS A 288 19.94 6.67 -7.87
CA LYS A 288 21.40 6.57 -7.73
C LYS A 288 21.89 5.15 -7.44
N HIS A 289 21.15 4.15 -7.88
CA HIS A 289 21.43 2.74 -7.65
C HIS A 289 21.34 1.95 -8.96
N PHE A 290 22.49 1.50 -9.44
CA PHE A 290 22.56 0.68 -10.66
C PHE A 290 23.14 -0.69 -10.32
N THR A 291 22.33 -1.73 -10.49
CA THR A 291 22.75 -3.11 -10.26
C THR A 291 22.66 -3.92 -11.54
N LYS A 292 23.75 -4.51 -11.99
CA LYS A 292 23.72 -5.43 -13.14
C LYS A 292 22.83 -6.65 -12.90
N THR A 293 22.67 -7.05 -11.64
CA THR A 293 21.81 -8.13 -11.20
C THR A 293 20.33 -7.84 -11.45
N GLY A 294 19.89 -6.58 -11.36
CA GLY A 294 18.51 -6.17 -11.62
C GLY A 294 18.03 -6.49 -13.05
N LEU A 295 18.92 -6.42 -14.04
CA LEU A 295 18.62 -6.82 -15.42
C LEU A 295 18.42 -8.33 -15.61
N LEU A 296 18.99 -9.15 -14.72
CA LEU A 296 18.80 -10.60 -14.73
C LEU A 296 17.56 -11.02 -13.93
N THR A 297 17.33 -10.39 -12.78
CA THR A 297 16.20 -10.71 -11.90
C THR A 297 14.85 -10.39 -12.52
N ILE A 298 14.79 -9.44 -13.46
CA ILE A 298 13.56 -9.06 -14.17
C ILE A 298 13.12 -10.07 -15.25
N ILE A 299 14.05 -10.91 -15.75
CA ILE A 299 13.78 -11.84 -16.85
C ILE A 299 12.56 -12.74 -16.61
N PRO A 300 12.42 -13.41 -15.44
CA PRO A 300 11.25 -14.25 -15.19
C PRO A 300 9.93 -13.45 -15.17
N ALA A 301 9.95 -12.23 -14.61
CA ALA A 301 8.76 -11.37 -14.57
C ALA A 301 8.31 -10.95 -15.97
N LEU A 302 9.23 -10.50 -16.81
CA LEU A 302 8.93 -10.14 -18.20
C LEU A 302 8.51 -11.36 -19.03
N PHE A 303 9.06 -12.54 -18.75
CA PHE A 303 8.63 -13.78 -19.38
C PHE A 303 7.19 -14.14 -19.01
N LEU A 304 6.79 -14.00 -17.74
CA LEU A 304 5.40 -14.22 -17.30
C LEU A 304 4.44 -13.22 -17.98
N ILE A 305 4.80 -11.95 -18.04
CA ILE A 305 4.00 -10.94 -18.76
C ILE A 305 3.89 -11.29 -20.24
N ALA A 306 5.00 -11.66 -20.88
CA ALA A 306 5.01 -12.05 -22.29
C ALA A 306 4.14 -13.29 -22.55
N LEU A 307 4.18 -14.26 -21.64
CA LEU A 307 3.35 -15.48 -21.72
C LEU A 307 1.86 -15.14 -21.64
N LEU A 308 1.46 -14.26 -20.74
CA LEU A 308 0.07 -13.80 -20.63
C LEU A 308 -0.38 -13.07 -21.92
N ILE A 309 0.41 -12.13 -22.42
CA ILE A 309 0.09 -11.38 -23.64
C ILE A 309 0.00 -12.31 -24.86
N ALA A 310 1.00 -13.16 -25.06
CA ALA A 310 1.02 -14.10 -26.18
C ALA A 310 -0.12 -15.13 -26.08
N GLY A 311 -0.45 -15.58 -24.86
CA GLY A 311 -1.57 -16.46 -24.60
C GLY A 311 -2.92 -15.83 -24.98
N ILE A 312 -3.17 -14.61 -24.50
CA ILE A 312 -4.38 -13.83 -24.83
C ILE A 312 -4.48 -13.58 -26.34
N ALA A 313 -3.38 -13.13 -26.98
CA ALA A 313 -3.36 -12.88 -28.42
C ALA A 313 -3.63 -14.13 -29.26
N SER A 314 -3.17 -15.29 -28.78
CA SER A 314 -3.36 -16.58 -29.49
C SER A 314 -4.75 -17.17 -29.27
N GLY A 315 -5.35 -16.98 -28.11
CA GLY A 315 -6.66 -17.51 -27.74
C GLY A 315 -7.83 -16.66 -28.23
N ALA A 316 -7.63 -15.36 -28.45
CA ALA A 316 -8.68 -14.46 -28.86
C ALA A 316 -8.98 -14.56 -30.38
N LYS A 317 -10.27 -14.46 -30.74
CA LYS A 317 -10.73 -14.58 -32.14
C LYS A 317 -10.38 -13.34 -32.97
N ASN A 318 -10.35 -12.16 -32.36
CA ASN A 318 -10.08 -10.89 -33.02
C ASN A 318 -9.32 -9.94 -32.08
N THR A 319 -8.75 -8.87 -32.67
CA THR A 319 -7.98 -7.86 -31.92
C THR A 319 -8.78 -7.17 -30.83
N PHE A 320 -10.06 -6.91 -31.05
CA PHE A 320 -10.92 -6.26 -30.08
C PHE A 320 -11.12 -7.15 -28.85
N SER A 321 -11.46 -8.43 -29.05
CA SER A 321 -11.61 -9.40 -27.96
C SER A 321 -10.29 -9.60 -27.20
N ALA A 322 -9.14 -9.64 -27.90
CA ALA A 322 -7.84 -9.74 -27.26
C ALA A 322 -7.53 -8.52 -26.35
N ASN A 323 -7.82 -7.33 -26.87
CA ASN A 323 -7.60 -6.09 -26.09
C ASN A 323 -8.49 -6.03 -24.86
N ILE A 324 -9.77 -6.42 -24.95
CA ILE A 324 -10.67 -6.49 -23.79
C ILE A 324 -10.15 -7.51 -22.77
N CYS A 325 -9.80 -8.72 -23.22
CA CYS A 325 -9.23 -9.74 -22.33
C CYS A 325 -7.94 -9.24 -21.65
N LEU A 326 -7.06 -8.56 -22.40
CA LEU A 326 -5.84 -7.98 -21.85
C LEU A 326 -6.16 -6.93 -20.79
N LEU A 327 -7.10 -6.01 -21.06
CA LEU A 327 -7.52 -4.98 -20.11
C LEU A 327 -8.02 -5.60 -18.80
N PHE A 328 -8.96 -6.55 -18.88
CA PHE A 328 -9.47 -7.22 -17.69
C PHE A 328 -8.37 -7.98 -16.93
N THR A 329 -7.50 -8.68 -17.65
CA THR A 329 -6.39 -9.42 -17.03
C THR A 329 -5.45 -8.45 -16.28
N VAL A 330 -5.10 -7.32 -16.91
CA VAL A 330 -4.23 -6.31 -16.29
C VAL A 330 -4.92 -5.70 -15.06
N LEU A 331 -6.22 -5.37 -15.12
CA LEU A 331 -6.95 -4.82 -13.97
C LEU A 331 -7.04 -5.82 -12.81
N VAL A 332 -7.33 -7.09 -13.10
CA VAL A 332 -7.37 -8.14 -12.08
C VAL A 332 -6.00 -8.33 -11.43
N LEU A 333 -4.94 -8.42 -12.25
CA LEU A 333 -3.58 -8.56 -11.73
C LEU A 333 -3.11 -7.32 -10.96
N ALA A 334 -3.52 -6.12 -11.38
CA ALA A 334 -3.20 -4.87 -10.70
C ALA A 334 -3.86 -4.79 -9.32
N TYR A 335 -5.13 -5.18 -9.21
CA TYR A 335 -5.85 -5.18 -7.93
C TYR A 335 -5.43 -6.35 -7.04
N CYS A 336 -5.58 -7.57 -7.53
CA CYS A 336 -5.31 -8.78 -6.74
C CYS A 336 -3.81 -9.03 -6.52
N GLY A 337 -2.93 -8.51 -7.39
CA GLY A 337 -1.48 -8.62 -7.24
C GLY A 337 -0.85 -7.60 -6.28
N GLY A 338 -1.67 -6.78 -5.61
CA GLY A 338 -1.17 -5.79 -4.65
C GLY A 338 -0.56 -4.54 -5.29
N GLY A 339 -0.75 -4.32 -6.60
CA GLY A 339 -0.18 -3.17 -7.29
C GLY A 339 -0.91 -1.86 -6.97
N LEU A 340 -2.25 -1.88 -6.96
CA LEU A 340 -3.08 -0.72 -6.65
C LEU A 340 -3.13 -0.42 -5.15
N LEU A 341 -3.24 -1.47 -4.34
CA LEU A 341 -3.30 -1.38 -2.89
C LEU A 341 -2.22 -2.27 -2.28
N PRO A 342 -1.40 -1.78 -1.35
CA PRO A 342 -0.46 -2.61 -0.61
C PRO A 342 -1.17 -3.75 0.12
N ASP A 343 -0.45 -4.84 0.38
CA ASP A 343 -0.98 -6.07 1.00
C ASP A 343 -1.73 -5.82 2.30
N ALA A 344 -1.29 -4.83 3.09
CA ALA A 344 -1.92 -4.46 4.36
C ALA A 344 -3.36 -3.93 4.18
N MET A 345 -3.66 -3.29 3.04
CA MET A 345 -4.95 -2.67 2.75
C MET A 345 -5.91 -3.59 1.97
N LEU A 346 -5.45 -4.78 1.56
CA LEU A 346 -6.28 -5.71 0.80
C LEU A 346 -7.24 -6.48 1.71
N PRO A 347 -8.51 -6.70 1.27
CA PRO A 347 -9.46 -7.55 1.99
C PRO A 347 -8.90 -8.95 2.24
N LYS A 348 -9.25 -9.57 3.37
CA LYS A 348 -8.76 -10.92 3.76
C LYS A 348 -8.95 -11.97 2.67
N ALA A 349 -10.08 -11.95 1.98
CA ALA A 349 -10.38 -12.90 0.89
C ALA A 349 -9.43 -12.72 -0.32
N VAL A 350 -9.11 -11.47 -0.69
CA VAL A 350 -8.18 -11.18 -1.79
C VAL A 350 -6.75 -11.58 -1.41
N ARG A 351 -6.34 -11.32 -0.17
CA ARG A 351 -5.02 -11.68 0.35
C ARG A 351 -4.78 -13.21 0.32
N GLN A 352 -5.80 -14.02 0.55
CA GLN A 352 -5.68 -15.48 0.43
C GLN A 352 -5.44 -15.96 -1.01
N ILE A 353 -6.05 -15.30 -1.99
CA ILE A 353 -5.91 -15.63 -3.42
C ILE A 353 -4.62 -15.06 -4.01
N GLN A 354 -4.14 -13.96 -3.47
CA GLN A 354 -2.97 -13.21 -3.94
C GLN A 354 -1.72 -14.09 -4.12
N ASN A 355 -1.47 -15.01 -3.20
CA ASN A 355 -0.32 -15.91 -3.23
C ASN A 355 -0.32 -16.89 -4.42
N PHE A 356 -1.47 -17.09 -5.06
CA PHE A 356 -1.60 -17.96 -6.24
C PHE A 356 -1.52 -17.18 -7.56
N LEU A 357 -1.57 -15.84 -7.50
CA LEU A 357 -1.59 -15.00 -8.69
C LEU A 357 -0.18 -14.59 -9.11
N PRO A 358 0.13 -14.61 -10.42
CA PRO A 358 1.44 -14.20 -10.91
C PRO A 358 1.73 -12.71 -10.69
N GLY A 359 0.69 -11.88 -10.49
CA GLY A 359 0.83 -10.43 -10.29
C GLY A 359 1.71 -10.05 -9.12
N THR A 360 1.56 -10.72 -7.98
CA THR A 360 2.35 -10.49 -6.77
C THR A 360 3.82 -10.78 -6.99
N TYR A 361 4.12 -11.92 -7.62
CA TYR A 361 5.51 -12.31 -7.94
C TYR A 361 6.14 -11.36 -8.95
N ILE A 362 5.39 -10.94 -9.98
CA ILE A 362 5.84 -9.95 -10.95
C ILE A 362 6.20 -8.64 -10.23
N LEU A 363 5.32 -8.13 -9.37
CA LEU A 363 5.56 -6.89 -8.62
C LEU A 363 6.79 -6.98 -7.73
N GLN A 364 6.95 -8.06 -6.96
CA GLN A 364 8.12 -8.28 -6.11
C GLN A 364 9.41 -8.33 -6.93
N MET A 365 9.42 -9.03 -8.07
CA MET A 365 10.59 -9.10 -8.96
C MET A 365 10.93 -7.73 -9.54
N PHE A 366 9.94 -6.90 -9.89
CA PHE A 366 10.17 -5.54 -10.36
C PHE A 366 10.75 -4.64 -9.26
N ILE A 367 10.23 -4.73 -8.03
CA ILE A 367 10.77 -4.00 -6.88
C ILE A 367 12.24 -4.38 -6.66
N HIS A 368 12.55 -5.67 -6.60
CA HIS A 368 13.93 -6.13 -6.41
C HIS A 368 14.86 -5.83 -7.59
N ALA A 369 14.32 -5.70 -8.81
CA ALA A 369 15.12 -5.35 -9.97
C ALA A 369 15.44 -3.86 -10.05
N LEU A 370 14.52 -3.01 -9.58
CA LEU A 370 14.62 -1.55 -9.69
C LEU A 370 15.35 -0.91 -8.51
N TYR A 371 15.33 -1.57 -7.35
CA TYR A 371 15.87 -1.08 -6.07
C TYR A 371 16.72 -2.12 -5.34
#